data_ddab358fea32fb10f84ceff87f8144f4
#
_entry.id   ddab358fea32fb10f84ceff87f8144f4
#
_cell.length_a   1.000
_cell.length_b   1.000
_cell.length_c   1.000
_cell.angle_alpha   90.00
_cell.angle_beta   90.00
_cell.angle_gamma   90.00
#
_symmetry.space_group_name_H-M   'P 1'
#
loop_
_entity.id
_entity.type
_entity.pdbx_description
1 polymer ?
#
loop_
_entity_poly.entity_id
_entity_poly.type
_entity_poly.pdbx_seq_one_letter_code
_entity_poly.pdbx_strand_id
1 'polypeptide(L)'
;VLLDFFMAFIIAIVCIAPKYGMGSLNLKTTFYMGRLYFKVPFRYQTLGIYYLQLIIFAIIIVFIFIHLAMLLSLLFRNEYVAEIIASMTAVSGKVLYFSMGMGFVYPLLQKLPTTYFTIGDSLSGNLSYLMDSPGWGFNAGIIPLILTVLVIELILLVICRMKKCC
;
A
#
# COMPACT_ATOMS: atom_id res chain seq x y z
N VAL A 1 13.34 -14.65 -2.32
CA VAL A 1 12.99 -13.36 -2.97
C VAL A 1 12.63 -12.31 -1.93
N LEU A 2 11.64 -12.53 -1.04
CA LEU A 2 11.21 -11.54 -0.04
C LEU A 2 12.28 -11.28 1.01
N LEU A 3 12.88 -12.35 1.51
CA LEU A 3 14.01 -12.26 2.46
C LEU A 3 15.19 -11.54 1.82
N ASP A 4 15.49 -11.82 0.55
CA ASP A 4 16.58 -11.19 -0.20
C ASP A 4 16.34 -9.69 -0.40
N PHE A 5 15.06 -9.30 -0.66
CA PHE A 5 14.68 -7.89 -0.76
C PHE A 5 14.86 -7.16 0.58
N PHE A 6 14.41 -7.77 1.68
CA PHE A 6 14.59 -7.20 3.01
C PHE A 6 16.07 -7.11 3.39
N MET A 7 16.87 -8.13 3.09
CA MET A 7 18.31 -8.12 3.34
C MET A 7 19.00 -7.04 2.51
N ALA A 8 18.69 -6.92 1.22
CA ALA A 8 19.23 -5.86 0.38
C ALA A 8 18.87 -4.47 0.88
N PHE A 9 17.63 -4.27 1.36
CA PHE A 9 17.17 -3.02 1.93
C PHE A 9 17.88 -2.67 3.24
N ILE A 10 18.05 -3.64 4.14
CA ILE A 10 18.80 -3.45 5.39
C ILE A 10 20.27 -3.12 5.09
N ILE A 11 20.90 -3.86 4.16
CA ILE A 11 22.30 -3.62 3.75
C ILE A 11 22.42 -2.21 3.17
N ALA A 12 21.49 -1.79 2.30
CA ALA A 12 21.50 -0.46 1.74
C ALA A 12 21.41 0.63 2.83
N ILE A 13 20.52 0.48 3.83
CA ILE A 13 20.42 1.40 4.95
C ILE A 13 21.71 1.42 5.77
N VAL A 14 22.25 0.26 6.13
CA VAL A 14 23.47 0.13 6.94
C VAL A 14 24.68 0.74 6.21
N CYS A 15 24.76 0.61 4.89
CA CYS A 15 25.85 1.20 4.11
C CYS A 15 25.68 2.71 3.88
N ILE A 16 24.45 3.18 3.70
CA ILE A 16 24.16 4.59 3.38
C ILE A 16 24.16 5.46 4.65
N ALA A 17 23.55 4.99 5.73
CA ALA A 17 23.41 5.76 6.96
C ALA A 17 24.72 6.26 7.57
N PRO A 18 25.81 5.45 7.67
CA PRO A 18 27.09 5.92 8.19
C PRO A 18 27.76 6.96 7.28
N LYS A 19 27.57 6.83 5.95
CA LYS A 19 28.23 7.67 4.96
C LYS A 19 27.56 9.05 4.81
N TYR A 20 26.25 9.10 4.90
CA TYR A 20 25.47 10.33 4.65
C TYR A 20 24.81 10.90 5.89
N GLY A 21 24.89 10.21 7.02
CA GLY A 21 24.33 10.61 8.32
C GLY A 21 22.82 10.46 8.40
N MET A 22 22.32 10.35 9.62
CA MET A 22 20.87 10.29 9.92
C MET A 22 20.22 11.68 10.04
N GLY A 23 21.00 12.76 9.94
CA GLY A 23 20.50 14.14 10.04
C GLY A 23 19.45 14.50 8.97
N SER A 24 19.51 13.84 7.81
CA SER A 24 18.53 13.99 6.73
C SER A 24 17.11 13.55 7.11
N LEU A 25 16.94 12.69 8.11
CA LEU A 25 15.62 12.23 8.57
C LEU A 25 14.77 13.34 9.21
N ASN A 26 15.42 14.40 9.71
CA ASN A 26 14.73 15.56 10.27
C ASN A 26 14.33 16.60 9.22
N LEU A 27 14.75 16.43 7.97
CA LEU A 27 14.34 17.33 6.89
C LEU A 27 12.82 17.24 6.68
N LYS A 28 12.22 18.41 6.50
CA LYS A 28 10.78 18.51 6.21
C LYS A 28 10.54 18.27 4.74
N THR A 29 9.63 17.36 4.44
CA THR A 29 9.10 17.14 3.09
C THR A 29 7.66 17.61 3.03
N THR A 30 7.20 17.94 1.84
CA THR A 30 5.82 18.40 1.60
C THR A 30 4.90 17.20 1.38
N PHE A 31 3.72 17.29 1.96
CA PHE A 31 2.61 16.38 1.73
C PHE A 31 1.47 17.16 1.08
N TYR A 32 1.06 16.78 -0.11
CA TYR A 32 -0.02 17.45 -0.83
C TYR A 32 -1.38 17.09 -0.22
N MET A 33 -2.23 18.10 0.00
CA MET A 33 -3.56 17.94 0.58
C MET A 33 -4.70 18.14 -0.41
N GLY A 34 -4.40 18.55 -1.63
CA GLY A 34 -5.36 18.86 -2.68
C GLY A 34 -4.79 19.82 -3.70
N ARG A 35 -5.60 20.25 -4.65
CA ARG A 35 -5.20 21.27 -5.63
C ARG A 35 -5.14 22.66 -5.01
N LEU A 36 -4.53 23.60 -5.74
CA LEU A 36 -4.28 24.99 -5.31
C LEU A 36 -5.53 25.79 -4.84
N TYR A 37 -6.72 25.25 -5.01
CA TYR A 37 -7.97 25.90 -4.57
C TYR A 37 -8.20 25.83 -3.06
N PHE A 38 -7.49 24.97 -2.33
CA PHE A 38 -7.56 24.91 -0.87
C PHE A 38 -6.61 25.94 -0.25
N LYS A 39 -7.01 26.55 0.85
CA LYS A 39 -6.22 27.58 1.56
C LYS A 39 -4.84 27.09 2.03
N VAL A 40 -4.68 25.76 2.22
CA VAL A 40 -3.42 25.12 2.58
C VAL A 40 -3.25 23.86 1.72
N PRO A 41 -2.64 23.97 0.52
CA PRO A 41 -2.54 22.85 -0.41
C PRO A 41 -1.52 21.78 0.00
N PHE A 42 -0.71 22.01 1.02
CA PHE A 42 0.30 21.05 1.48
C PHE A 42 0.54 21.15 2.97
N ARG A 43 0.96 20.04 3.53
CA ARG A 43 1.42 19.89 4.91
C ARG A 43 2.87 19.46 4.92
N TYR A 44 3.62 19.87 5.94
CA TYR A 44 4.98 19.40 6.15
C TYR A 44 5.00 18.17 7.06
N GLN A 45 5.82 17.19 6.67
CA GLN A 45 6.17 16.05 7.52
C GLN A 45 7.68 15.81 7.43
N THR A 46 8.26 15.18 8.45
CA THR A 46 9.68 14.82 8.44
C THR A 46 9.90 13.59 7.56
N LEU A 47 11.06 13.51 6.91
CA LEU A 47 11.45 12.34 6.13
C LEU A 47 11.45 11.06 6.98
N GLY A 48 11.82 11.16 8.26
CA GLY A 48 11.77 10.02 9.18
C GLY A 48 10.36 9.44 9.34
N ILE A 49 9.35 10.31 9.53
CA ILE A 49 7.95 9.87 9.60
C ILE A 49 7.50 9.28 8.26
N TYR A 50 7.87 9.89 7.14
CA TYR A 50 7.56 9.38 5.81
C TYR A 50 8.11 7.96 5.59
N TYR A 51 9.39 7.73 5.89
CA TYR A 51 10.00 6.41 5.76
C TYR A 51 9.41 5.38 6.72
N LEU A 52 9.09 5.77 7.96
CA LEU A 52 8.41 4.87 8.90
C LEU A 52 7.05 4.42 8.36
N GLN A 53 6.25 5.34 7.85
CA GLN A 53 4.95 5.05 7.25
C GLN A 53 5.09 4.17 5.99
N LEU A 54 6.12 4.44 5.17
CA LEU A 54 6.43 3.64 3.98
C LEU A 54 6.76 2.19 4.34
N ILE A 55 7.59 1.98 5.36
CA ILE A 55 7.95 0.63 5.84
C ILE A 55 6.71 -0.10 6.36
N ILE A 56 5.86 0.55 7.15
CA ILE A 56 4.64 -0.05 7.67
C ILE A 56 3.72 -0.48 6.53
N PHE A 57 3.48 0.39 5.54
CA PHE A 57 2.67 0.06 4.38
C PHE A 57 3.27 -1.09 3.57
N ALA A 58 4.58 -1.05 3.33
CA ALA A 58 5.28 -2.10 2.60
C ALA A 58 5.10 -3.47 3.27
N ILE A 59 5.27 -3.54 4.59
CA ILE A 59 5.10 -4.79 5.35
C ILE A 59 3.66 -5.31 5.21
N ILE A 60 2.66 -4.46 5.40
CA ILE A 60 1.25 -4.87 5.31
C ILE A 60 0.90 -5.34 3.88
N ILE A 61 1.34 -4.60 2.87
CA ILE A 61 1.07 -4.93 1.46
C ILE A 61 1.72 -6.25 1.07
N VAL A 62 2.97 -6.46 1.46
CA VAL A 62 3.66 -7.72 1.24
C VAL A 62 2.92 -8.88 1.92
N PHE A 63 2.46 -8.67 3.16
CA PHE A 63 1.68 -9.66 3.89
C PHE A 63 0.37 -9.99 3.14
N ILE A 64 -0.35 -8.97 2.64
CA ILE A 64 -1.55 -9.15 1.81
C ILE A 64 -1.24 -10.02 0.59
N PHE A 65 -0.16 -9.73 -0.15
CA PHE A 65 0.17 -10.48 -1.36
C PHE A 65 0.53 -11.93 -1.09
N ILE A 66 1.28 -12.22 -0.01
CA ILE A 66 1.61 -13.60 0.37
C ILE A 66 0.32 -14.38 0.66
N HIS A 67 -0.57 -13.84 1.49
CA HIS A 67 -1.79 -14.52 1.88
C HIS A 67 -2.81 -14.60 0.75
N LEU A 68 -2.86 -13.59 -0.11
CA LEU A 68 -3.67 -13.62 -1.33
C LEU A 68 -3.17 -14.72 -2.30
N ALA A 69 -1.87 -14.82 -2.52
CA ALA A 69 -1.29 -15.88 -3.35
C ALA A 69 -1.58 -17.28 -2.79
N MET A 70 -1.46 -17.46 -1.46
CA MET A 70 -1.84 -18.71 -0.79
C MET A 70 -3.32 -19.03 -1.00
N LEU A 71 -4.21 -18.05 -0.81
CA LEU A 71 -5.64 -18.21 -0.99
C LEU A 71 -5.98 -18.61 -2.43
N LEU A 72 -5.42 -17.91 -3.41
CA LEU A 72 -5.65 -18.18 -4.82
C LEU A 72 -5.10 -19.55 -5.24
N SER A 73 -3.93 -19.94 -4.75
CA SER A 73 -3.36 -21.27 -4.99
C SER A 73 -4.25 -22.38 -4.44
N LEU A 74 -4.86 -22.18 -3.26
CA LEU A 74 -5.82 -23.13 -2.68
C LEU A 74 -7.12 -23.23 -3.48
N LEU A 75 -7.56 -22.13 -4.10
CA LEU A 75 -8.79 -22.08 -4.89
C LEU A 75 -8.62 -22.67 -6.29
N PHE A 76 -7.59 -22.25 -7.00
CA PHE A 76 -7.40 -22.58 -8.42
C PHE A 76 -6.55 -23.84 -8.65
N ARG A 77 -5.86 -24.37 -7.64
CA ARG A 77 -4.94 -25.51 -7.74
C ARG A 77 -3.88 -25.36 -8.85
N ASN A 78 -3.62 -24.13 -9.27
CA ASN A 78 -2.68 -23.77 -10.33
C ASN A 78 -1.93 -22.51 -9.92
N GLU A 79 -0.63 -22.62 -9.73
CA GLU A 79 0.23 -21.54 -9.26
C GLU A 79 0.30 -20.39 -10.25
N TYR A 80 0.35 -20.68 -11.55
CA TYR A 80 0.42 -19.64 -12.58
C TYR A 80 -0.83 -18.78 -12.62
N VAL A 81 -2.02 -19.39 -12.49
CA VAL A 81 -3.29 -18.64 -12.43
C VAL A 81 -3.34 -17.78 -11.17
N ALA A 82 -2.89 -18.30 -10.05
CA ALA A 82 -2.82 -17.55 -8.79
C ALA A 82 -1.91 -16.32 -8.91
N GLU A 83 -0.74 -16.48 -9.52
CA GLU A 83 0.23 -15.41 -9.72
C GLU A 83 -0.29 -14.32 -10.67
N ILE A 84 -0.92 -14.71 -11.77
CA ILE A 84 -1.54 -13.77 -12.72
C ILE A 84 -2.63 -12.94 -12.03
N ILE A 85 -3.53 -13.58 -11.28
CA ILE A 85 -4.62 -12.87 -10.58
C ILE A 85 -4.06 -11.94 -9.50
N ALA A 86 -3.06 -12.40 -8.74
CA ALA A 86 -2.40 -11.57 -7.73
C ALA A 86 -1.75 -10.33 -8.37
N SER A 87 -1.06 -10.51 -9.50
CA SER A 87 -0.43 -9.43 -10.25
C SER A 87 -1.45 -8.44 -10.82
N MET A 88 -2.56 -8.95 -11.38
CA MET A 88 -3.68 -8.11 -11.85
C MET A 88 -4.29 -7.30 -10.70
N THR A 89 -4.43 -7.90 -9.52
CA THR A 89 -4.92 -7.21 -8.33
C THR A 89 -3.96 -6.08 -7.92
N ALA A 90 -2.65 -6.30 -8.00
CA ALA A 90 -1.65 -5.27 -7.70
C ALA A 90 -1.78 -4.02 -8.60
N VAL A 91 -2.06 -4.23 -9.88
CA VAL A 91 -2.14 -3.15 -10.88
C VAL A 91 -3.53 -2.52 -10.94
N SER A 92 -4.57 -3.24 -10.48
CA SER A 92 -5.98 -2.84 -10.62
C SER A 92 -6.28 -1.45 -10.03
N GLY A 93 -5.70 -1.11 -8.88
CA GLY A 93 -5.88 0.20 -8.27
C GLY A 93 -5.38 1.35 -9.15
N LYS A 94 -4.26 1.14 -9.84
CA LYS A 94 -3.70 2.12 -10.75
C LYS A 94 -4.51 2.27 -12.05
N VAL A 95 -5.01 1.16 -12.56
CA VAL A 95 -5.88 1.15 -13.76
C VAL A 95 -7.22 1.84 -13.46
N LEU A 96 -7.86 1.49 -12.35
CA LEU A 96 -9.11 2.13 -11.93
C LEU A 96 -8.95 3.64 -11.73
N TYR A 97 -7.82 4.04 -11.16
CA TYR A 97 -7.48 5.44 -10.97
C TYR A 97 -7.37 6.23 -12.28
N PHE A 98 -6.68 5.68 -13.28
CA PHE A 98 -6.49 6.35 -14.57
C PHE A 98 -7.73 6.29 -15.47
N SER A 99 -8.56 5.26 -15.35
CA SER A 99 -9.73 5.09 -16.20
C SER A 99 -10.95 5.89 -15.74
N MET A 100 -11.00 6.31 -14.48
CA MET A 100 -12.18 6.96 -13.90
C MET A 100 -11.92 8.43 -13.58
N GLY A 101 -11.92 9.30 -14.58
CA GLY A 101 -11.96 10.75 -14.38
C GLY A 101 -13.25 11.28 -13.74
N MET A 102 -13.97 10.46 -12.97
CA MET A 102 -15.28 10.76 -12.42
C MET A 102 -15.21 10.98 -10.90
N GLY A 103 -15.28 12.24 -10.48
CA GLY A 103 -15.15 12.65 -9.07
C GLY A 103 -16.10 11.96 -8.09
N PHE A 104 -17.26 11.45 -8.53
CA PHE A 104 -18.20 10.72 -7.67
C PHE A 104 -17.70 9.35 -7.19
N VAL A 105 -16.68 8.77 -7.86
CA VAL A 105 -16.11 7.47 -7.51
C VAL A 105 -14.99 7.60 -6.47
N TYR A 106 -14.45 8.79 -6.27
CA TYR A 106 -13.32 9.02 -5.36
C TYR A 106 -13.54 8.55 -3.92
N PRO A 107 -14.72 8.76 -3.28
CA PRO A 107 -14.97 8.23 -1.95
C PRO A 107 -14.93 6.69 -1.87
N LEU A 108 -15.30 6.00 -2.97
CA LEU A 108 -15.22 4.55 -3.05
C LEU A 108 -13.77 4.09 -3.20
N LEU A 109 -13.00 4.74 -4.09
CA LEU A 109 -11.58 4.44 -4.30
C LEU A 109 -10.76 4.61 -3.02
N GLN A 110 -11.11 5.58 -2.17
CA GLN A 110 -10.45 5.80 -0.88
C GLN A 110 -10.60 4.60 0.07
N LYS A 111 -11.65 3.81 -0.09
CA LYS A 111 -11.90 2.62 0.74
C LYS A 111 -11.28 1.34 0.16
N LEU A 112 -10.79 1.37 -1.07
CA LEU A 112 -10.18 0.21 -1.71
C LEU A 112 -8.71 0.06 -1.30
N PRO A 113 -8.28 -1.13 -0.84
CA PRO A 113 -6.89 -1.38 -0.44
C PRO A 113 -5.92 -1.23 -1.60
N THR A 114 -6.33 -1.61 -2.82
CA THR A 114 -5.51 -1.57 -4.03
C THR A 114 -5.05 -0.16 -4.41
N THR A 115 -5.80 0.86 -4.01
CA THR A 115 -5.42 2.28 -4.21
C THR A 115 -4.14 2.64 -3.46
N TYR A 116 -3.89 1.99 -2.31
CA TYR A 116 -2.73 2.25 -1.46
C TYR A 116 -1.53 1.37 -1.78
N PHE A 117 -1.62 0.48 -2.76
CA PHE A 117 -0.47 -0.30 -3.22
C PHE A 117 0.59 0.57 -3.91
N THR A 118 0.21 1.73 -4.44
CA THR A 118 1.16 2.78 -4.83
C THR A 118 1.56 3.61 -3.61
N ILE A 119 2.42 3.04 -2.77
CA ILE A 119 2.78 3.60 -1.46
C ILE A 119 3.28 5.04 -1.58
N GLY A 120 4.17 5.31 -2.54
CA GLY A 120 4.74 6.64 -2.76
C GLY A 120 3.68 7.71 -3.03
N ASP A 121 2.73 7.43 -3.91
CA ASP A 121 1.65 8.36 -4.26
C ASP A 121 0.70 8.61 -3.08
N SER A 122 0.44 7.57 -2.28
CA SER A 122 -0.41 7.67 -1.10
C SER A 122 0.23 8.50 0.00
N LEU A 123 1.53 8.29 0.26
CA LEU A 123 2.24 8.93 1.37
C LEU A 123 2.77 10.33 1.04
N SER A 124 3.00 10.65 -0.24
CA SER A 124 3.37 12.00 -0.67
C SER A 124 2.18 12.94 -0.76
N GLY A 125 0.94 12.42 -0.70
CA GLY A 125 -0.28 13.17 -0.94
C GLY A 125 -0.59 13.41 -2.41
N ASN A 126 0.14 12.75 -3.32
CA ASN A 126 -0.11 12.86 -4.76
C ASN A 126 -1.55 12.42 -5.11
N LEU A 127 -2.08 11.40 -4.44
CA LEU A 127 -3.49 11.01 -4.57
C LEU A 127 -4.44 12.13 -4.14
N SER A 128 -4.16 12.84 -3.05
CA SER A 128 -4.96 14.00 -2.61
C SER A 128 -4.96 15.11 -3.66
N TYR A 129 -3.80 15.35 -4.27
CA TYR A 129 -3.67 16.35 -5.33
C TYR A 129 -4.44 15.96 -6.59
N LEU A 130 -4.30 14.73 -7.04
CA LEU A 130 -4.92 14.24 -8.28
C LEU A 130 -6.44 14.11 -8.15
N MET A 131 -6.94 13.67 -6.98
CA MET A 131 -8.37 13.50 -6.70
C MET A 131 -9.05 14.78 -6.23
N ASP A 132 -8.28 15.86 -6.06
CA ASP A 132 -8.75 17.13 -5.51
C ASP A 132 -9.58 16.97 -4.23
N SER A 133 -9.16 16.05 -3.38
CA SER A 133 -9.85 15.70 -2.14
C SER A 133 -8.85 15.55 -1.01
N PRO A 134 -9.01 16.27 0.11
CA PRO A 134 -8.17 16.05 1.28
C PRO A 134 -8.50 14.72 1.94
N GLY A 135 -7.54 14.15 2.64
CA GLY A 135 -7.77 12.96 3.46
C GLY A 135 -7.20 11.65 2.89
N TRP A 136 -6.54 11.70 1.74
CA TRP A 136 -5.72 10.59 1.25
C TRP A 136 -4.38 10.60 1.99
N GLY A 137 -3.93 9.45 2.47
CA GLY A 137 -2.65 9.35 3.16
C GLY A 137 -2.58 8.13 4.07
N PHE A 138 -1.61 8.11 4.95
CA PHE A 138 -1.35 6.98 5.84
C PHE A 138 -2.58 6.58 6.65
N ASN A 139 -3.22 7.52 7.33
CA ASN A 139 -4.37 7.24 8.21
C ASN A 139 -5.59 6.71 7.45
N ALA A 140 -5.82 7.18 6.23
CA ALA A 140 -6.91 6.69 5.39
C ALA A 140 -6.61 5.30 4.80
N GLY A 141 -5.35 5.03 4.48
CA GLY A 141 -4.94 3.77 3.86
C GLY A 141 -4.75 2.63 4.83
N ILE A 142 -4.37 2.91 6.08
CA ILE A 142 -4.09 1.85 7.06
C ILE A 142 -5.33 1.02 7.39
N ILE A 143 -6.51 1.64 7.46
CA ILE A 143 -7.76 0.98 7.79
C ILE A 143 -8.17 -0.05 6.72
N PRO A 144 -8.30 0.31 5.42
CA PRO A 144 -8.67 -0.67 4.39
C PRO A 144 -7.59 -1.75 4.20
N LEU A 145 -6.31 -1.44 4.42
CA LEU A 145 -5.25 -2.44 4.34
C LEU A 145 -5.37 -3.48 5.47
N ILE A 146 -5.54 -3.05 6.73
CA ILE A 146 -5.73 -3.97 7.87
C ILE A 146 -7.02 -4.78 7.70
N LEU A 147 -8.11 -4.15 7.27
CA LEU A 147 -9.37 -4.85 7.03
C LEU A 147 -9.20 -5.95 5.98
N THR A 148 -8.43 -5.68 4.92
CA THR A 148 -8.14 -6.67 3.87
C THR A 148 -7.35 -7.85 4.43
N VAL A 149 -6.34 -7.62 5.27
CA VAL A 149 -5.63 -8.70 5.96
C VAL A 149 -6.59 -9.57 6.74
N LEU A 150 -7.44 -8.96 7.59
CA LEU A 150 -8.39 -9.71 8.41
C LEU A 150 -9.38 -10.53 7.57
N VAL A 151 -9.87 -9.99 6.47
CA VAL A 151 -10.77 -10.71 5.56
C VAL A 151 -10.08 -11.91 4.92
N ILE A 152 -8.86 -11.72 4.39
CA ILE A 152 -8.10 -12.82 3.77
C ILE A 152 -7.82 -13.93 4.79
N GLU A 153 -7.38 -13.58 5.99
CA GLU A 153 -7.12 -14.53 7.07
C GLU A 153 -8.39 -15.33 7.47
N LEU A 154 -9.51 -14.64 7.58
CA LEU A 154 -10.78 -15.29 7.91
C LEU A 154 -11.20 -16.28 6.81
N ILE A 155 -11.06 -15.91 5.54
CA ILE A 155 -11.35 -16.79 4.42
C ILE A 155 -10.42 -18.01 4.42
N LEU A 156 -9.10 -17.81 4.63
CA LEU A 156 -8.14 -18.91 4.74
C LEU A 156 -8.49 -19.87 5.88
N LEU A 157 -8.85 -19.35 7.05
CA LEU A 157 -9.27 -20.19 8.18
C LEU A 157 -10.51 -21.02 7.86
N VAL A 158 -11.51 -20.44 7.20
CA VAL A 158 -12.73 -21.16 6.79
C VAL A 158 -12.39 -22.28 5.81
N ILE A 159 -11.59 -21.99 4.77
CA ILE A 159 -11.20 -22.98 3.77
C ILE A 159 -10.37 -24.11 4.39
N CYS A 160 -9.42 -23.77 5.27
CA CYS A 160 -8.62 -24.78 5.96
C CYS A 160 -9.46 -25.68 6.87
N ARG A 161 -10.48 -25.15 7.55
CA ARG A 161 -11.42 -25.95 8.35
C ARG A 161 -12.26 -26.88 7.48
N MET A 162 -12.79 -26.38 6.37
CA MET A 162 -13.59 -27.21 5.45
C MET A 162 -12.76 -28.35 4.83
N LYS A 163 -11.48 -28.10 4.49
CA LYS A 163 -10.61 -29.16 3.95
C LYS A 163 -10.14 -30.20 4.99
N LYS A 164 -10.18 -29.88 6.29
CA LYS A 164 -9.90 -30.84 7.36
C LYS A 164 -11.10 -31.73 7.72
N CYS A 165 -12.29 -31.36 7.29
CA CYS A 165 -13.53 -32.14 7.49
C CYS A 165 -13.85 -33.07 6.32
N CYS A 166 -13.03 -33.07 5.26
CA CYS A 166 -13.02 -34.05 4.16
C CYS A 166 -11.74 -34.90 4.25
#